data_ccd7a813226d4b0aef57b80ae15a146b
#
_entry.id   ccd7a813226d4b0aef57b80ae15a146b
#
_cell.length_a   1.000
_cell.length_b   1.000
_cell.length_c   1.000
_cell.angle_alpha   90.00
_cell.angle_beta   90.00
_cell.angle_gamma   90.00
#
_symmetry.space_group_name_H-M   'P 1'
#
loop_
_entity.id
_entity.type
_entity.pdbx_description
1 polymer ?
#
loop_
_entity_poly.entity_id
_entity_poly.type
_entity_poly.pdbx_seq_one_letter_code
_entity_poly.pdbx_strand_id
1 'polypeptide(L)'
;MKPEFVTVLTDVYCKWGAVSPRYRVYVNDELFAERTWIWRDVYLEEMLQINAPPGQYKIRYELVEGFDQDAGLKIRNMRVEHGPGRILDKQGTLEIRHEST
;
A
#
# COMPACT_ATOMS: atom_id res chain seq x y z
N MET A 1 -0.69 24.15 4.42
CA MET A 1 0.55 23.48 4.83
C MET A 1 1.27 22.91 3.63
N LYS A 2 2.58 22.97 3.63
CA LYS A 2 3.38 22.42 2.56
C LYS A 2 3.31 20.90 2.57
N PRO A 3 3.01 20.25 1.42
CA PRO A 3 3.03 18.79 1.36
C PRO A 3 4.44 18.25 1.55
N GLU A 4 4.51 17.08 2.17
CA GLU A 4 5.74 16.31 2.32
C GLU A 4 5.70 15.10 1.41
N PHE A 5 6.85 14.71 0.89
CA PHE A 5 6.97 13.57 -0.01
C PHE A 5 7.48 12.37 0.78
N VAL A 6 6.71 11.28 0.78
CA VAL A 6 7.04 10.07 1.54
C VAL A 6 6.96 8.86 0.62
N THR A 7 7.96 8.00 0.71
CA THR A 7 7.98 6.72 -0.01
C THR A 7 7.71 5.59 0.96
N VAL A 8 6.64 4.84 0.70
CA VAL A 8 6.23 3.69 1.50
C VAL A 8 6.48 2.42 0.70
N LEU A 9 7.12 1.44 1.32
CA LEU A 9 7.31 0.11 0.74
C LEU A 9 6.42 -0.89 1.45
N THR A 10 5.84 -1.79 0.67
CA THR A 10 4.97 -2.84 1.19
C THR A 10 5.27 -4.15 0.46
N ASP A 11 5.43 -5.23 1.21
CA ASP A 11 5.58 -6.55 0.61
C ASP A 11 4.19 -7.09 0.30
N VAL A 12 3.91 -7.31 -0.97
CA VAL A 12 2.60 -7.73 -1.48
C VAL A 12 2.69 -9.12 -2.08
N TYR A 13 1.72 -9.95 -1.75
CA TYR A 13 1.57 -11.27 -2.33
C TYR A 13 0.10 -11.49 -2.67
N CYS A 14 -0.15 -11.89 -3.92
CA CYS A 14 -1.48 -12.29 -4.35
C CYS A 14 -1.47 -13.76 -4.75
N LYS A 15 -2.38 -14.52 -4.16
CA LYS A 15 -2.61 -15.90 -4.57
C LYS A 15 -3.63 -15.92 -5.69
N TRP A 16 -3.28 -16.58 -6.80
CA TRP A 16 -4.18 -16.70 -7.94
C TRP A 16 -5.32 -17.65 -7.64
N GLY A 17 -6.50 -17.30 -8.12
CA GLY A 17 -7.58 -18.25 -8.32
C GLY A 17 -7.65 -18.65 -9.79
N ALA A 18 -8.84 -18.57 -10.37
CA ALA A 18 -9.04 -18.93 -11.78
C ALA A 18 -8.47 -17.90 -12.75
N VAL A 19 -8.34 -16.64 -12.31
CA VAL A 19 -7.85 -15.54 -13.14
C VAL A 19 -6.82 -14.72 -12.38
N SER A 20 -6.09 -13.87 -13.09
CA SER A 20 -5.13 -12.97 -12.47
C SER A 20 -5.83 -12.03 -11.49
N PRO A 21 -5.38 -11.97 -10.25
CA PRO A 21 -5.98 -11.05 -9.28
C PRO A 21 -5.74 -9.59 -9.66
N ARG A 22 -6.69 -8.75 -9.28
CA ARG A 22 -6.54 -7.29 -9.37
C ARG A 22 -6.82 -6.70 -8.01
N TYR A 23 -6.00 -5.75 -7.59
CA TYR A 23 -6.20 -5.10 -6.30
C TYR A 23 -6.06 -3.59 -6.45
N ARG A 24 -6.65 -2.90 -5.48
CA ARG A 24 -6.58 -1.44 -5.39
C ARG A 24 -5.93 -1.04 -4.08
N VAL A 25 -5.25 0.10 -4.13
CA VAL A 25 -4.67 0.74 -2.97
C VAL A 25 -5.43 2.03 -2.72
N TYR A 26 -5.90 2.21 -1.50
CA TYR A 26 -6.59 3.43 -1.09
C TYR A 26 -5.79 4.15 -0.02
N VAL A 27 -5.77 5.47 -0.11
CA VAL A 27 -5.24 6.33 0.95
C VAL A 27 -6.39 7.18 1.44
N ASN A 28 -6.80 7.01 2.69
CA ASN A 28 -7.98 7.66 3.28
C ASN A 28 -9.24 7.50 2.43
N ASP A 29 -9.47 6.26 1.95
CA ASP A 29 -10.63 5.89 1.12
C ASP A 29 -10.66 6.51 -0.27
N GLU A 30 -9.61 7.21 -0.67
CA GLU A 30 -9.46 7.67 -2.04
C GLU A 30 -8.60 6.68 -2.82
N LEU A 31 -9.02 6.36 -4.04
CA LEU A 31 -8.27 5.45 -4.88
C LEU A 31 -6.91 6.05 -5.23
N PHE A 32 -5.85 5.35 -4.85
CA PHE A 32 -4.48 5.77 -5.10
C PHE A 32 -3.86 5.04 -6.29
N ALA A 33 -4.08 3.73 -6.38
CA ALA A 33 -3.51 2.89 -7.43
C ALA A 33 -4.35 1.64 -7.64
N GLU A 34 -4.28 1.09 -8.84
CA GLU A 34 -4.88 -0.19 -9.18
C GLU A 34 -3.83 -1.01 -9.91
N ARG A 35 -3.70 -2.29 -9.52
CA ARG A 35 -2.69 -3.19 -10.07
C ARG A 35 -3.32 -4.51 -10.49
N THR A 36 -2.84 -5.06 -11.61
CA THR A 36 -3.11 -6.44 -12.00
C THR A 36 -1.90 -7.27 -11.62
N TRP A 37 -2.12 -8.34 -10.86
CA TRP A 37 -1.04 -9.19 -10.38
C TRP A 37 -0.79 -10.30 -11.39
N ILE A 38 0.38 -10.28 -12.01
CA ILE A 38 0.72 -11.24 -13.08
C ILE A 38 1.74 -12.28 -12.64
N TRP A 39 2.24 -12.19 -11.40
CA TRP A 39 3.26 -13.09 -10.88
C TRP A 39 2.63 -14.20 -10.03
N ARG A 40 3.33 -15.30 -9.89
CA ARG A 40 2.90 -16.42 -9.05
C ARG A 40 3.99 -16.75 -8.04
N ASP A 41 3.54 -17.06 -6.81
CA ASP A 41 4.39 -17.59 -5.75
C ASP A 41 5.57 -16.70 -5.36
N VAL A 42 5.41 -15.38 -5.51
CA VAL A 42 6.44 -14.43 -5.11
C VAL A 42 5.82 -13.26 -4.35
N TYR A 43 6.58 -12.71 -3.41
CA TYR A 43 6.29 -11.42 -2.82
C TYR A 43 6.97 -10.35 -3.66
N LEU A 44 6.24 -9.27 -3.94
CA LEU A 44 6.82 -8.11 -4.59
C LEU A 44 6.80 -6.95 -3.63
N GLU A 45 7.86 -6.18 -3.66
CA GLU A 45 7.96 -4.94 -2.91
C GLU A 45 7.31 -3.84 -3.72
N GLU A 46 6.18 -3.35 -3.23
CA GLU A 46 5.46 -2.27 -3.90
C GLU A 46 5.85 -0.94 -3.28
N MET A 47 6.18 0.01 -4.14
CA MET A 47 6.54 1.36 -3.75
C MET A 47 5.37 2.30 -3.97
N LEU A 48 4.95 2.99 -2.92
CA LEU A 48 3.94 4.04 -2.99
C LEU A 48 4.62 5.37 -2.71
N GLN A 49 4.50 6.31 -3.64
CA GLN A 49 5.02 7.66 -3.46
C GLN A 49 3.86 8.58 -3.10
N ILE A 50 3.84 9.06 -1.88
CA ILE A 50 2.75 9.85 -1.34
C ILE A 50 3.23 11.26 -1.09
N ASN A 51 2.52 12.24 -1.65
CA ASN A 51 2.80 13.66 -1.46
C ASN A 51 1.58 14.28 -0.79
N ALA A 52 1.69 14.54 0.51
CA ALA A 52 0.55 14.99 1.30
C ALA A 52 1.00 15.83 2.49
N PRO A 53 0.12 16.70 3.02
CA PRO A 53 0.43 17.47 4.22
C PRO A 53 0.69 16.58 5.42
N PRO A 54 1.39 17.06 6.45
CA PRO A 54 1.53 16.33 7.70
C PRO A 54 0.19 15.91 8.28
N GLY A 55 0.12 14.70 8.82
CA GLY A 55 -1.10 14.14 9.36
C GLY A 55 -1.06 12.62 9.35
N GLN A 56 -2.20 11.99 9.62
CA GLN A 56 -2.33 10.55 9.60
C GLN A 56 -3.17 10.11 8.42
N TYR A 57 -2.73 9.06 7.75
CA TYR A 57 -3.34 8.54 6.54
C TYR A 57 -3.49 7.02 6.67
N LYS A 58 -4.63 6.51 6.24
CA LYS A 58 -4.90 5.07 6.24
C LYS A 58 -4.62 4.51 4.87
N ILE A 59 -3.64 3.61 4.77
CA ILE A 59 -3.33 2.91 3.53
C ILE A 59 -4.05 1.56 3.57
N ARG A 60 -4.91 1.30 2.60
CA ARG A 60 -5.72 0.08 2.55
C ARG A 60 -5.58 -0.59 1.20
N TYR A 61 -5.40 -1.89 1.21
CA TYR A 61 -5.37 -2.73 0.02
C TYR A 61 -6.66 -3.52 -0.07
N GLU A 62 -7.23 -3.61 -1.26
CA GLU A 62 -8.47 -4.34 -1.49
C GLU A 62 -8.37 -5.16 -2.76
N LEU A 63 -8.67 -6.44 -2.64
CA LEU A 63 -8.76 -7.34 -3.80
C LEU A 63 -10.10 -7.09 -4.50
N VAL A 64 -10.07 -6.76 -5.79
CA VAL A 64 -11.30 -6.38 -6.53
C VAL A 64 -11.64 -7.33 -7.67
N GLU A 65 -10.70 -8.18 -8.10
CA GLU A 65 -10.96 -9.24 -9.06
C GLU A 65 -10.14 -10.47 -8.69
N GLY A 66 -10.55 -11.63 -9.18
CA GLY A 66 -9.91 -12.89 -8.83
C GLY A 66 -10.48 -13.49 -7.56
N PHE A 67 -11.72 -13.16 -7.21
CA PHE A 67 -12.40 -13.66 -6.03
C PHE A 67 -12.88 -15.09 -6.26
N ASP A 68 -12.10 -16.06 -5.95
CA ASP A 68 -12.62 -17.42 -5.79
C ASP A 68 -12.03 -17.96 -4.48
N GLN A 69 -12.32 -19.21 -4.18
CA GLN A 69 -11.91 -19.81 -2.92
C GLN A 69 -10.40 -19.84 -2.74
N ASP A 70 -9.66 -19.80 -3.84
CA ASP A 70 -8.22 -19.92 -3.82
C ASP A 70 -7.49 -18.58 -3.92
N ALA A 71 -8.20 -17.51 -4.26
CA ALA A 71 -7.61 -16.20 -4.38
C ALA A 71 -7.36 -15.58 -3.01
N GLY A 72 -6.32 -14.76 -2.92
CA GLY A 72 -6.00 -14.06 -1.68
C GLY A 72 -5.01 -12.94 -1.90
N LEU A 73 -5.08 -11.97 -1.02
CA LEU A 73 -4.16 -10.83 -0.99
C LEU A 73 -3.52 -10.77 0.39
N LYS A 74 -2.20 -10.79 0.46
CA LYS A 74 -1.45 -10.66 1.71
C LYS A 74 -0.55 -9.45 1.64
N ILE A 75 -0.61 -8.65 2.68
CA ILE A 75 0.19 -7.44 2.84
C ILE A 75 0.98 -7.59 4.12
N ARG A 76 2.28 -7.35 4.05
CA ARG A 76 3.12 -7.37 5.25
C ARG A 76 4.26 -6.39 5.12
N ASN A 77 4.86 -6.08 6.25
CA ASN A 77 6.10 -5.32 6.34
C ASN A 77 6.01 -3.95 5.67
N MET A 78 4.86 -3.26 5.85
CA MET A 78 4.69 -1.90 5.37
C MET A 78 5.62 -0.98 6.16
N ARG A 79 6.40 -0.17 5.44
CA ARG A 79 7.43 0.66 6.05
C ARG A 79 7.67 1.90 5.23
N VAL A 80 8.17 2.95 5.88
CA VAL A 80 8.61 4.15 5.18
C VAL A 80 10.09 3.99 4.85
N GLU A 81 10.41 4.10 3.57
CA GLU A 81 11.80 4.06 3.13
C GLU A 81 12.41 5.46 3.07
N HIS A 82 11.61 6.46 2.74
CA HIS A 82 12.11 7.80 2.52
C HIS A 82 11.08 8.83 2.93
N GLY A 83 11.56 9.98 3.43
CA GLY A 83 10.70 11.10 3.80
C GLY A 83 10.32 11.11 5.28
N PRO A 84 9.67 12.18 5.73
CA PRO A 84 9.38 12.42 7.16
C PRO A 84 8.10 11.69 7.60
N GLY A 85 8.13 10.38 7.61
CA GLY A 85 6.96 9.61 8.00
C GLY A 85 7.31 8.28 8.65
N ARG A 86 6.30 7.64 9.22
CA ARG A 86 6.43 6.30 9.80
C ARG A 86 5.10 5.56 9.77
N ILE A 87 5.17 4.26 9.80
CA ILE A 87 3.99 3.41 9.92
C ILE A 87 3.73 3.16 11.40
N LEU A 88 2.51 3.47 11.86
CA LEU A 88 2.16 3.42 13.28
C LEU A 88 1.66 2.05 13.74
N ASP A 89 1.06 1.28 12.84
CA ASP A 89 0.45 -0.01 13.20
C ASP A 89 0.49 -1.00 12.04
N LYS A 90 0.03 -2.21 12.31
CA LYS A 90 -0.01 -3.28 11.30
C LYS A 90 -1.15 -3.11 10.29
N GLN A 91 -2.06 -2.18 10.55
CA GLN A 91 -3.21 -1.95 9.69
C GLN A 91 -2.94 -0.96 8.57
N GLY A 92 -1.77 -0.33 8.58
CA GLY A 92 -1.36 0.56 7.52
C GLY A 92 -1.61 2.04 7.79
N THR A 93 -1.55 2.46 9.05
CA THR A 93 -1.66 3.87 9.38
C THR A 93 -0.29 4.54 9.20
N LEU A 94 -0.23 5.49 8.28
CA LEU A 94 0.95 6.28 7.99
C LEU A 94 0.84 7.63 8.69
N GLU A 95 1.87 8.01 9.42
CA GLU A 95 1.99 9.37 9.97
C GLU A 95 3.04 10.11 9.16
N ILE A 96 2.64 11.25 8.61
CA ILE A 96 3.56 12.18 7.94
C ILE A 96 3.79 13.37 8.87
N ARG A 97 5.05 13.70 9.07
CA ARG A 97 5.47 14.80 9.94
C ARG A 97 6.07 15.91 9.12
N HIS A 98 6.16 17.10 9.71
CA HIS A 98 7.00 18.15 9.17
C HIS A 98 8.46 17.72 9.22
N GLU A 99 9.15 17.94 8.13
CA GLU A 99 10.60 17.79 8.15
C GLU A 99 11.18 18.90 9.02
N SER A 100 11.90 18.49 10.04
CA SER A 100 12.52 19.45 10.95
C SER A 100 13.73 20.07 10.29
N THR A 101 13.75 21.37 10.18
CA THR A 101 14.88 22.12 9.64
C THR A 101 15.75 22.65 10.76
#